data_4ccf887d82c120d20bbce44429f50884
#
_entry.id   4ccf887d82c120d20bbce44429f50884
#
_cell.length_a   1.000
_cell.length_b   1.000
_cell.length_c   1.000
_cell.angle_alpha   90.00
_cell.angle_beta   90.00
_cell.angle_gamma   90.00
#
_symmetry.space_group_name_H-M   'P 1'
#
loop_
_entity.id
_entity.type
_entity.pdbx_description
1 polymer ?
#
loop_
_entity_poly.entity_id
_entity_poly.type
_entity_poly.pdbx_seq_one_letter_code
_entity_poly.pdbx_strand_id
1 'polypeptide(L)' 'MIDRLLPGVFVRHPALPDWGIGQVQSVIGDRITVNFENVGKQLINGAAVALIEIDIDIEETR' A
#
# COMPACT_ATOMS: atom_id res chain seq x y z
N MET A 1 16.51 -7.91 -3.26
CA MET A 1 15.42 -7.27 -3.39
C MET A 1 14.62 -7.09 -2.14
N ILE A 2 13.97 -6.00 -2.04
CA ILE A 2 13.25 -5.67 -0.86
C ILE A 2 11.84 -6.11 -0.97
N ASP A 3 11.39 -6.80 0.02
CA ASP A 3 10.05 -7.22 0.03
C ASP A 3 9.24 -6.57 1.08
N ARG A 4 9.85 -5.67 1.82
CA ARG A 4 9.20 -5.13 2.97
C ARG A 4 8.58 -3.79 2.64
N LEU A 5 7.32 -3.63 2.99
CA LEU A 5 6.66 -2.35 2.85
C LEU A 5 7.02 -1.48 4.04
N LEU A 6 7.18 -0.21 3.77
CA LEU A 6 7.53 0.77 4.80
C LEU A 6 6.47 1.84 4.85
N PRO A 7 6.28 2.48 5.99
CA PRO A 7 5.37 3.62 6.08
C PRO A 7 5.73 4.67 5.04
N GLY A 8 4.72 5.22 4.40
CA GLY A 8 4.90 6.22 3.36
C GLY A 8 4.90 5.65 1.96
N VAL A 9 5.07 4.35 1.80
CA VAL A 9 5.08 3.72 0.49
C VAL A 9 3.66 3.67 -0.07
N PHE A 10 3.54 3.82 -1.38
CA PHE A 10 2.24 3.75 -2.03
C PHE A 10 2.01 2.35 -2.60
N VAL A 11 0.78 1.87 -2.46
CA VAL A 11 0.44 0.51 -2.84
C VAL A 11 -0.95 0.46 -3.48
N ARG A 12 -1.25 -0.67 -4.08
CA ARG A 12 -2.57 -0.96 -4.62
C ARG A 12 -2.98 -2.34 -4.15
N HIS A 13 -4.24 -2.51 -3.84
CA HIS A 13 -4.75 -3.81 -3.43
C HIS A 13 -4.94 -4.67 -4.67
N PRO A 14 -4.33 -5.86 -4.73
CA PRO A 14 -4.36 -6.66 -5.96
C PRO A 14 -5.76 -7.16 -6.34
N ALA A 15 -6.60 -7.42 -5.35
CA ALA A 15 -7.93 -7.95 -5.60
C ALA A 15 -9.01 -6.89 -5.61
N LEU A 16 -8.71 -5.71 -5.10
CA LEU A 16 -9.70 -4.65 -4.94
C LEU A 16 -9.18 -3.34 -5.55
N PRO A 17 -9.00 -3.32 -6.86
CA PRO A 17 -8.43 -2.12 -7.50
C PRO A 17 -9.30 -0.89 -7.35
N ASP A 18 -10.60 -1.07 -7.09
CA ASP A 18 -11.48 0.06 -6.90
C ASP A 18 -11.18 0.87 -5.65
N TRP A 19 -10.39 0.31 -4.75
CA TRP A 19 -9.99 1.05 -3.55
C TRP A 19 -9.04 2.19 -3.88
N GLY A 20 -8.42 2.14 -5.06
CA GLY A 20 -7.51 3.20 -5.50
C GLY A 20 -6.14 3.02 -4.91
N ILE A 21 -5.35 4.08 -4.98
CA ILE A 21 -4.00 4.05 -4.46
C ILE A 21 -4.05 4.24 -2.96
N GLY A 22 -3.28 3.44 -2.23
CA GLY A 22 -3.18 3.56 -0.80
C GLY A 22 -1.79 3.96 -0.38
N GLN A 23 -1.70 4.60 0.78
CA GLN A 23 -0.42 4.92 1.36
C GLN A 23 -0.27 4.16 2.67
N VAL A 24 0.83 3.44 2.82
CA VAL A 24 1.07 2.65 4.02
C VAL A 24 1.30 3.61 5.19
N GLN A 25 0.55 3.39 6.27
CA GLN A 25 0.65 4.21 7.46
C GLN A 25 1.55 3.55 8.50
N SER A 26 1.41 2.25 8.68
CA SER A 26 2.21 1.51 9.64
C SER A 26 2.30 0.05 9.23
N VAL A 27 3.38 -0.59 9.67
CA VAL A 27 3.61 -2.01 9.41
C VAL A 27 4.07 -2.61 10.73
N ILE A 28 3.28 -3.54 11.26
CA ILE A 28 3.62 -4.22 12.49
C ILE A 28 3.44 -5.70 12.23
N GLY A 29 4.55 -6.40 12.01
CA GLY A 29 4.48 -7.80 11.63
C GLY A 29 3.70 -7.92 10.33
N ASP A 30 2.62 -8.70 10.35
CA ASP A 30 1.76 -8.87 9.18
C ASP A 30 0.63 -7.85 9.13
N ARG A 31 0.54 -6.96 10.09
CA ARG A 31 -0.53 -5.97 10.11
C ARG A 31 -0.06 -4.71 9.42
N ILE A 32 -0.71 -4.40 8.31
CA ILE A 32 -0.34 -3.25 7.50
C ILE A 32 -1.55 -2.33 7.44
N THR A 33 -1.40 -1.14 7.99
CA THR A 33 -2.46 -0.15 7.92
C THR A 33 -2.21 0.73 6.71
N VAL A 34 -3.20 0.81 5.83
CA VAL A 34 -3.09 1.55 4.58
C VAL A 34 -4.28 2.48 4.46
N ASN A 35 -4.03 3.70 4.04
CA ASN A 35 -5.09 4.66 3.77
C ASN A 35 -5.30 4.71 2.27
N PHE A 36 -6.42 4.19 1.80
CA PHE A 36 -6.74 4.13 0.37
C PHE A 36 -7.58 5.33 -0.03
N GLU A 37 -7.42 5.75 -1.26
CA GLU A 37 -8.12 6.93 -1.77
C GLU A 37 -9.63 6.83 -1.65
N ASN A 38 -10.17 5.68 -1.96
CA ASN A 38 -11.61 5.55 -2.10
C ASN A 38 -12.31 4.91 -0.91
N VAL A 39 -11.58 4.30 -0.01
CA VAL A 39 -12.20 3.60 1.13
C VAL A 39 -11.60 4.00 2.46
N GLY A 40 -10.59 4.84 2.45
CA GLY A 40 -9.97 5.30 3.70
C GLY A 40 -9.06 4.25 4.32
N LYS A 41 -8.93 4.32 5.62
CA LYS A 41 -7.98 3.49 6.34
C LYS A 41 -8.46 2.06 6.44
N GLN A 42 -7.61 1.12 6.05
CA GLN A 42 -7.93 -0.30 6.10
C GLN A 42 -6.76 -1.05 6.71
N LEU A 43 -7.07 -2.09 7.46
CA LEU A 43 -6.05 -2.96 8.02
C LEU A 43 -5.90 -4.16 7.10
N ILE A 44 -4.71 -4.35 6.58
CA ILE A 44 -4.44 -5.41 5.61
C ILE A 44 -3.61 -6.49 6.28
N ASN A 45 -3.99 -7.73 6.08
CA ASN A 45 -3.20 -8.86 6.56
C ASN A 45 -2.15 -9.19 5.52
N GLY A 46 -0.92 -8.79 5.79
CA GLY A 46 0.17 -8.96 4.84
C GLY A 46 0.55 -10.40 4.57
N ALA A 47 0.12 -11.31 5.44
CA ALA A 47 0.40 -12.72 5.20
C ALA A 47 -0.56 -13.29 4.16
N ALA A 48 -1.72 -12.68 3.98
CA ALA A 48 -2.73 -13.17 3.04
C ALA A 48 -2.83 -12.34 1.78
N VAL A 49 -2.42 -11.08 1.84
CA VAL A 49 -2.57 -10.15 0.72
C VAL A 49 -1.21 -9.60 0.33
N ALA A 50 -0.84 -9.77 -0.91
CA ALA A 50 0.42 -9.24 -1.41
C ALA A 50 0.15 -7.89 -2.07
N LEU A 51 0.22 -6.83 -1.30
CA LEU A 51 0.01 -5.50 -1.81
C LEU A 51 1.03 -5.19 -2.90
N ILE A 52 0.60 -4.47 -3.91
CA ILE A 52 1.46 -4.13 -5.03
C ILE A 52 2.02 -2.74 -4.78
N GLU A 53 3.33 -2.65 -4.68
CA GLU A 53 3.98 -1.38 -4.45
C GLU A 53 3.95 -0.56 -5.73
N ILE A 54 3.63 0.72 -5.60
CA ILE A 54 3.54 1.63 -6.73
C ILE A 54 4.58 2.71 -6.57
N ASP A 55 5.32 2.96 -7.63
CA ASP A 55 6.32 4.01 -7.61
C ASP A 55 5.73 5.22 -8.31
N ILE A 56 5.21 6.15 -7.54
CA ILE A 56 4.54 7.30 -8.13
C ILE A 56 5.29 8.59 -7.98
N ASP A 57 6.49 8.56 -7.46
CA ASP A 57 7.24 9.80 -7.34
C ASP A 57 8.01 10.10 -8.59
N ILE A 58 7.79 9.36 -9.58
CA ILE A 58 8.44 9.60 -10.79
C ILE A 58 8.09 10.87 -11.42
N GLU A 59 7.62 11.26 -11.32
CA GLU A 59 7.39 12.14 -12.02
C GLU A 59 7.73 13.12 -12.27
N GLU A 60 8.03 13.06 -12.07
CA GLU A 60 8.28 13.74 -12.31
C GLU A 60 8.81 14.44 -12.70
N THR A 61 9.05 14.52 -12.66
CA THR A 61 9.64 15.01 -12.92
C THR A 61 9.89 15.73 -13.66
N ARG A 62 9.84 16.04 -13.81
CA ARG A 62 9.98 16.62 -14.48
C ARG A 62 10.06 17.22 -14.65
#